data_7f25ac83c6b4d4cf37dd3a2a3c3034cf
#
_entry.id   7f25ac83c6b4d4cf37dd3a2a3c3034cf
#
_cell.length_a   1.000
_cell.length_b   1.000
_cell.length_c   1.000
_cell.angle_alpha   90.00
_cell.angle_beta   90.00
_cell.angle_gamma   90.00
#
_symmetry.space_group_name_H-M   'P 1'
#
loop_
_entity.id
_entity.type
_entity.pdbx_description
1 polymer ?
#
loop_
_entity_poly.entity_id
_entity_poly.type
_entity_poly.pdbx_seq_one_letter_code
_entity_poly.pdbx_strand_id
1 'polypeptide(L)'
;MIQQQTLLKVADNSGAKEIMCIRVLGGSKRKYGNIGDIIVASVKSATPGGVVKKGDVVKAVIVRSVKGLRRIDGSYIRFDENAAVIIKEDKQPKGTRIFGPVARELRDKEFNKILSLAPEVL
;
A
#
# COMPACT_ATOMS: atom_id res chain seq x y z
N MET A 1 -1.30 -10.89 7.63
CA MET A 1 -1.46 -9.45 7.83
C MET A 1 -0.09 -8.77 7.81
N ILE A 2 -0.09 -7.49 7.54
CA ILE A 2 1.15 -6.73 7.43
C ILE A 2 1.60 -6.30 8.82
N GLN A 3 2.86 -6.56 9.14
CA GLN A 3 3.45 -6.21 10.43
C GLN A 3 4.86 -5.69 10.22
N GLN A 4 5.56 -5.36 11.29
CA GLN A 4 6.96 -4.95 11.20
C GLN A 4 7.77 -6.03 10.46
N GLN A 5 8.67 -5.58 9.59
CA GLN A 5 9.56 -6.41 8.77
C GLN A 5 8.87 -7.18 7.64
N THR A 6 7.58 -6.98 7.40
CA THR A 6 6.92 -7.55 6.24
C THR A 6 7.41 -6.82 4.98
N LEU A 7 7.80 -7.60 3.97
CA LEU A 7 8.15 -7.05 2.65
C LEU A 7 6.89 -6.96 1.80
N LEU A 8 6.75 -5.82 1.12
CA LEU A 8 5.62 -5.57 0.22
C LEU A 8 6.14 -5.13 -1.14
N LYS A 9 5.44 -5.51 -2.19
CA LYS A 9 5.68 -4.96 -3.51
C LYS A 9 5.07 -3.57 -3.60
N VAL A 10 5.65 -2.73 -4.44
CA VAL A 10 5.12 -1.39 -4.68
C VAL A 10 4.34 -1.41 -5.98
N ALA A 11 3.08 -1.00 -5.91
CA ALA A 11 2.13 -1.08 -7.02
C ALA A 11 2.01 0.23 -7.80
N ASP A 12 3.05 1.06 -7.79
CA ASP A 12 3.02 2.33 -8.49
C ASP A 12 4.33 2.57 -9.26
N ASN A 13 4.38 3.68 -9.99
CA ASN A 13 5.54 4.06 -10.79
C ASN A 13 6.43 5.12 -10.12
N SER A 14 6.42 5.18 -8.79
CA SER A 14 7.26 6.11 -8.03
C SER A 14 8.75 5.78 -8.11
N GLY A 15 9.09 4.59 -8.56
CA GLY A 15 10.46 4.12 -8.66
C GLY A 15 10.81 3.06 -7.62
N ALA A 16 10.12 2.99 -6.52
CA ALA A 16 10.32 1.92 -5.54
C ALA A 16 9.75 0.61 -6.08
N LYS A 17 10.46 -0.49 -5.85
CA LYS A 17 10.01 -1.83 -6.27
C LYS A 17 9.56 -2.65 -5.07
N GLU A 18 10.27 -2.54 -3.95
CA GLU A 18 9.98 -3.31 -2.75
C GLU A 18 10.25 -2.45 -1.53
N ILE A 19 9.36 -2.55 -0.56
CA ILE A 19 9.47 -1.84 0.71
C ILE A 19 9.30 -2.80 1.86
N MET A 20 9.88 -2.45 3.01
CA MET A 20 9.73 -3.23 4.24
C MET A 20 8.99 -2.39 5.27
N CYS A 21 7.93 -2.96 5.84
CA CYS A 21 7.15 -2.27 6.85
C CYS A 21 8.00 -2.07 8.11
N ILE A 22 8.10 -0.82 8.56
CA ILE A 22 8.76 -0.48 9.82
C ILE A 22 7.71 -0.39 10.92
N ARG A 23 6.56 0.22 10.62
CA ARG A 23 5.54 0.50 11.61
C ARG A 23 4.16 0.63 10.96
N VAL A 24 3.14 0.14 11.64
CA VAL A 24 1.75 0.34 11.22
C VAL A 24 1.19 1.52 12.00
N LEU A 25 0.70 2.54 11.30
CA LEU A 25 0.13 3.72 11.92
C LEU A 25 -1.32 3.47 12.35
N GLY A 26 -1.79 4.24 13.32
CA GLY A 26 -3.17 4.14 13.78
C GLY A 26 -3.34 3.86 15.27
N GLY A 27 -2.29 4.07 16.05
CA GLY A 27 -2.34 3.92 17.51
C GLY A 27 -1.07 3.30 18.06
N SER A 28 -0.78 3.59 19.32
CA SER A 28 0.48 3.20 19.96
C SER A 28 0.66 1.68 20.10
N LYS A 29 -0.43 0.93 20.08
CA LYS A 29 -0.39 -0.54 20.24
C LYS A 29 -0.72 -1.29 18.97
N ARG A 30 -0.80 -0.61 17.84
CA ARG A 30 -1.18 -1.27 16.59
C ARG A 30 -0.03 -2.12 16.07
N LYS A 31 -0.29 -3.42 15.91
CA LYS A 31 0.72 -4.40 15.47
C LYS A 31 0.54 -4.82 14.01
N TYR A 32 -0.68 -4.82 13.50
CA TYR A 32 -0.99 -5.39 12.17
C TYR A 32 -1.75 -4.40 11.33
N GLY A 33 -1.44 -4.40 10.04
CA GLY A 33 -2.15 -3.61 9.05
C GLY A 33 -2.84 -4.49 8.02
N ASN A 34 -3.88 -3.96 7.40
CA ASN A 34 -4.57 -4.60 6.30
C ASN A 34 -4.89 -3.54 5.25
N ILE A 35 -5.68 -3.91 4.23
CA ILE A 35 -6.01 -3.02 3.12
C ILE A 35 -6.59 -1.70 3.65
N GLY A 36 -6.06 -0.60 3.16
CA GLY A 36 -6.46 0.74 3.58
C GLY A 36 -5.70 1.32 4.74
N ASP A 37 -4.86 0.54 5.41
CA ASP A 37 -4.04 1.03 6.51
C ASP A 37 -2.76 1.68 5.98
N ILE A 38 -2.30 2.71 6.69
CA ILE A 38 -1.08 3.44 6.35
C ILE A 38 0.07 2.85 7.17
N ILE A 39 1.19 2.62 6.51
CA ILE A 39 2.41 2.13 7.15
C ILE A 39 3.56 3.09 6.89
N VAL A 40 4.56 3.06 7.78
CA VAL A 40 5.87 3.65 7.53
C VAL A 40 6.77 2.50 7.07
N ALA A 41 7.48 2.71 5.98
CA ALA A 41 8.30 1.65 5.38
C ALA A 41 9.62 2.21 4.88
N SER A 42 10.63 1.33 4.80
CA SER A 42 11.90 1.67 4.17
C SER A 42 11.97 1.03 2.78
N VAL A 43 12.50 1.77 1.82
CA VAL A 43 12.63 1.29 0.44
C VAL A 43 13.83 0.35 0.36
N LYS A 44 13.58 -0.91 0.02
CA LYS A 44 14.64 -1.93 -0.07
C LYS A 44 15.17 -2.11 -1.48
N SER A 45 14.36 -1.81 -2.49
CA SER A 45 14.75 -1.92 -3.89
C SER A 45 14.04 -0.82 -4.67
N ALA A 46 14.78 -0.11 -5.52
CA ALA A 46 14.24 0.98 -6.31
C ALA A 46 14.94 1.08 -7.66
N THR A 47 14.23 1.61 -8.65
CA THR A 47 14.78 1.90 -9.97
C THR A 47 15.63 3.16 -9.88
N PRO A 48 16.87 3.17 -10.41
CA PRO A 48 17.67 4.39 -10.45
C PRO A 48 16.95 5.53 -11.16
N GLY A 49 17.05 6.74 -10.61
CA GLY A 49 16.45 7.94 -11.21
C GLY A 49 14.97 8.14 -10.90
N GLY A 50 14.36 7.28 -10.10
CA GLY A 50 12.97 7.45 -9.70
C GLY A 50 12.80 8.53 -8.62
N VAL A 51 11.55 8.85 -8.31
CA VAL A 51 11.19 9.83 -7.28
C VAL A 51 11.64 9.34 -5.91
N VAL A 52 11.58 8.03 -5.68
CA VAL A 52 11.95 7.39 -4.42
C VAL A 52 13.20 6.57 -4.63
N LYS A 53 14.13 6.66 -3.68
CA LYS A 53 15.43 5.99 -3.76
C LYS A 53 15.55 4.89 -2.71
N LYS A 54 16.42 3.92 -2.96
CA LYS A 54 16.73 2.87 -1.99
C LYS A 54 17.22 3.50 -0.68
N GLY A 55 16.69 3.02 0.42
CA GLY A 55 17.03 3.51 1.75
C GLY A 55 16.11 4.62 2.27
N ASP A 56 15.28 5.19 1.43
CA ASP A 56 14.32 6.21 1.87
C ASP A 56 13.29 5.63 2.82
N VAL A 57 12.84 6.45 3.77
CA VAL A 57 11.72 6.11 4.65
C VAL A 57 10.49 6.84 4.12
N VAL A 58 9.44 6.09 3.83
CA VAL A 58 8.23 6.62 3.18
C VAL A 58 6.98 6.15 3.90
N LYS A 59 5.87 6.84 3.66
CA LYS A 59 4.55 6.37 4.05
C LYS A 59 3.92 5.70 2.85
N ALA A 60 3.18 4.62 3.12
CA ALA A 60 2.50 3.87 2.08
C ALA A 60 1.16 3.37 2.60
N VAL A 61 0.21 3.17 1.69
CA VAL A 61 -1.09 2.56 2.00
C VAL A 61 -1.13 1.16 1.42
N ILE A 62 -1.62 0.21 2.18
CA ILE A 62 -1.75 -1.18 1.73
C ILE A 62 -2.94 -1.27 0.79
N VAL A 63 -2.70 -1.71 -0.45
CA VAL A 63 -3.75 -1.82 -1.47
C VAL A 63 -4.11 -3.28 -1.79
N ARG A 64 -3.22 -4.23 -1.49
CA ARG A 64 -3.45 -5.66 -1.66
C ARG A 64 -2.89 -6.42 -0.47
N SER A 65 -3.56 -7.49 -0.07
CA SER A 65 -3.12 -8.34 1.03
C SER A 65 -3.41 -9.80 0.73
N VAL A 66 -2.44 -10.66 0.99
CA VAL A 66 -2.62 -12.11 0.84
C VAL A 66 -3.67 -12.63 1.82
N LYS A 67 -3.70 -12.10 3.04
CA LYS A 67 -4.73 -12.47 4.01
C LYS A 67 -6.13 -12.06 3.55
N GLY A 68 -6.23 -10.91 2.90
CA GLY A 68 -7.49 -10.39 2.43
C GLY A 68 -8.38 -9.86 3.54
N LEU A 69 -9.64 -9.62 3.21
CA LEU A 69 -10.62 -9.16 4.19
C LEU A 69 -12.01 -9.66 3.84
N ARG A 70 -12.86 -9.76 4.85
CA ARG A 70 -14.26 -10.11 4.70
C ARG A 70 -15.08 -8.83 4.56
N ARG A 71 -15.98 -8.83 3.59
CA ARG A 71 -16.87 -7.70 3.36
C ARG A 71 -18.17 -7.87 4.12
N ILE A 72 -18.90 -6.76 4.29
CA ILE A 72 -20.16 -6.74 5.02
C ILE A 72 -21.21 -7.67 4.39
N ASP A 73 -21.19 -7.79 3.06
CA ASP A 73 -22.14 -8.64 2.34
C ASP A 73 -21.84 -10.15 2.43
N GLY A 74 -20.83 -10.52 3.19
CA GLY A 74 -20.41 -11.92 3.35
C GLY A 74 -19.39 -12.39 2.34
N SER A 75 -19.06 -11.61 1.33
CA SER A 75 -18.00 -11.96 0.38
C SER A 75 -16.63 -11.78 1.00
N TYR A 76 -15.62 -12.35 0.34
CA TYR A 76 -14.25 -12.30 0.82
C TYR A 76 -13.35 -11.97 -0.35
N ILE A 77 -12.39 -11.04 -0.14
CA ILE A 77 -11.43 -10.68 -1.16
C ILE A 77 -10.02 -11.03 -0.67
N ARG A 78 -9.24 -11.66 -1.54
CA ARG A 78 -7.84 -12.02 -1.29
C ARG A 78 -7.03 -11.75 -2.55
N PHE A 79 -5.75 -11.45 -2.35
CA PHE A 79 -4.82 -11.21 -3.44
C PHE A 79 -3.65 -12.19 -3.36
N ASP A 80 -2.93 -12.33 -4.47
CA ASP A 80 -1.79 -13.24 -4.54
C ASP A 80 -0.54 -12.69 -3.85
N GLU A 81 -0.51 -11.39 -3.59
CA GLU A 81 0.65 -10.74 -3.00
C GLU A 81 0.23 -9.57 -2.11
N ASN A 82 1.13 -9.18 -1.22
CA ASN A 82 1.00 -7.95 -0.45
C ASN A 82 1.59 -6.81 -1.25
N ALA A 83 0.84 -5.74 -1.42
CA ALA A 83 1.30 -4.58 -2.17
C ALA A 83 0.83 -3.28 -1.55
N ALA A 84 1.63 -2.24 -1.76
CA ALA A 84 1.36 -0.92 -1.22
C ALA A 84 1.63 0.14 -2.27
N VAL A 85 1.05 1.31 -2.08
CA VAL A 85 1.26 2.49 -2.91
C VAL A 85 1.88 3.57 -2.02
N ILE A 86 2.96 4.18 -2.48
CA ILE A 86 3.65 5.23 -1.73
C ILE A 86 2.83 6.51 -1.80
N ILE A 87 2.60 7.13 -0.65
CA ILE A 87 1.77 8.32 -0.51
C ILE A 87 2.55 9.48 0.10
N LYS A 88 2.02 10.69 -0.15
CA LYS A 88 2.49 11.92 0.48
C LYS A 88 1.79 12.13 1.82
N GLU A 89 2.17 13.16 2.55
CA GLU A 89 1.55 13.49 3.83
C GLU A 89 0.06 13.78 3.71
N ASP A 90 -0.40 14.27 2.56
CA ASP A 90 -1.80 14.59 2.29
C ASP A 90 -2.61 13.38 1.77
N LYS A 91 -2.07 12.18 1.86
CA LYS A 91 -2.68 10.93 1.39
C LYS A 91 -2.79 10.84 -0.14
N GLN A 92 -2.10 11.70 -0.87
CA GLN A 92 -2.07 11.61 -2.34
C GLN A 92 -0.94 10.68 -2.78
N PRO A 93 -1.13 9.88 -3.84
CA PRO A 93 -0.05 9.02 -4.31
C PRO A 93 1.11 9.83 -4.87
N LYS A 94 2.33 9.39 -4.62
CA LYS A 94 3.53 10.00 -5.20
C LYS A 94 3.66 9.70 -6.69
N GLY A 95 3.25 8.52 -7.10
CA GLY A 95 3.30 8.12 -8.50
C GLY A 95 2.10 8.62 -9.29
N THR A 96 2.19 8.48 -10.59
CA THR A 96 1.11 8.88 -11.51
C THR A 96 0.33 7.70 -12.05
N ARG A 97 0.79 6.46 -11.82
CA ARG A 97 0.14 5.23 -12.29
C ARG A 97 0.13 4.20 -11.19
N ILE A 98 -0.91 3.39 -11.20
CA ILE A 98 -1.07 2.24 -10.30
C ILE A 98 -1.06 0.97 -11.15
N PHE A 99 -0.35 -0.05 -10.70
CA PHE A 99 -0.23 -1.33 -11.39
C PHE A 99 -1.05 -2.40 -10.67
N GLY A 100 -1.83 -3.15 -11.44
CA GLY A 100 -2.62 -4.25 -10.93
C GLY A 100 -3.88 -3.80 -10.19
N PRO A 101 -4.67 -4.76 -9.68
CA PRO A 101 -5.93 -4.47 -9.02
C PRO A 101 -5.72 -3.90 -7.62
N VAL A 102 -6.69 -3.11 -7.17
CA VAL A 102 -6.75 -2.62 -5.78
C VAL A 102 -8.14 -2.92 -5.23
N ALA A 103 -8.25 -2.98 -3.91
CA ALA A 103 -9.53 -3.23 -3.27
C ALA A 103 -10.35 -1.95 -3.18
N ARG A 104 -11.66 -2.06 -3.38
CA ARG A 104 -12.56 -0.90 -3.33
C ARG A 104 -12.72 -0.30 -1.94
N GLU A 105 -12.31 -1.01 -0.90
CA GLU A 105 -12.34 -0.52 0.48
C GLU A 105 -11.48 0.72 0.68
N LEU A 106 -10.58 1.03 -0.22
CA LEU A 106 -9.79 2.27 -0.17
C LEU A 106 -10.67 3.51 -0.24
N ARG A 107 -11.86 3.42 -0.82
CA ARG A 107 -12.81 4.54 -0.88
C ARG A 107 -13.24 4.97 0.51
N ASP A 108 -13.48 4.01 1.39
CA ASP A 108 -13.92 4.27 2.76
C ASP A 108 -12.82 4.93 3.59
N LYS A 109 -11.57 4.80 3.16
CA LYS A 109 -10.41 5.39 3.82
C LYS A 109 -9.94 6.67 3.12
N GLU A 110 -10.73 7.20 2.19
CA GLU A 110 -10.49 8.47 1.49
C GLU A 110 -9.29 8.43 0.52
N PHE A 111 -9.00 7.28 -0.06
CA PHE A 111 -7.95 7.13 -1.07
C PHE A 111 -8.54 7.15 -2.50
N ASN A 112 -9.41 8.10 -2.78
CA ASN A 112 -10.11 8.16 -4.07
C ASN A 112 -9.18 8.37 -5.26
N LYS A 113 -8.09 9.10 -5.07
CA LYS A 113 -7.12 9.33 -6.15
C LYS A 113 -6.47 8.02 -6.59
N ILE A 114 -6.13 7.16 -5.63
CA ILE A 114 -5.56 5.85 -5.92
C ILE A 114 -6.57 5.00 -6.70
N LEU A 115 -7.83 5.01 -6.29
CA LEU A 115 -8.87 4.27 -7.01
C LEU A 115 -9.05 4.77 -8.43
N SER A 116 -8.96 6.08 -8.66
CA SER A 116 -9.11 6.65 -10.00
C SER A 116 -7.94 6.29 -10.92
N LEU A 117 -6.76 6.07 -10.37
CA LEU A 117 -5.57 5.71 -11.14
C LEU A 117 -5.43 4.20 -11.34
N ALA A 118 -6.13 3.40 -10.57
CA ALA A 118 -6.01 1.94 -10.64
C ALA A 118 -6.66 1.40 -11.91
N PRO A 119 -6.02 0.42 -12.59
CA PRO A 119 -6.59 -0.19 -13.79
C PRO A 119 -7.80 -1.06 -13.49
N GLU A 120 -7.90 -1.58 -12.27
CA GLU A 120 -8.99 -2.46 -11.86
C GLU A 120 -9.25 -2.28 -10.37
N VAL A 121 -10.52 -2.14 -10.00
CA VAL A 121 -10.95 -2.01 -8.61
C VAL A 121 -11.83 -3.20 -8.28
N LEU A 122 -11.39 -4.03 -7.36
CA LEU A 122 -12.09 -5.22 -6.92
C LEU A 122 -12.66 -5.00 -5.51
#